data_e3d2c3702072669bcd06d8be5dde5dda
#
_entry.id   e3d2c3702072669bcd06d8be5dde5dda
#
_cell.length_a   1.000
_cell.length_b   1.000
_cell.length_c   1.000
_cell.angle_alpha   90.00
_cell.angle_beta   90.00
_cell.angle_gamma   90.00
#
_symmetry.space_group_name_H-M   'P 1'
#
loop_
_entity.id
_entity.type
_entity.pdbx_description
1 polymer ?
#
loop_
_entity_poly.entity_id
_entity_poly.type
_entity_poly.pdbx_seq_one_letter_code
_entity_poly.pdbx_strand_id
1 'polypeptide(L)'
;MKKGKFTSLMLAGMMAMTTLAGCGSGTKQAASKVDTSEAAQGKVLNIYCWNTEFQDRFEYFKKSGKLPSDVKVNFVVTPNENNAYQNALDAALLKQNDVPADEKIDIFLIEADYALKYVDTDYTMPVADLGITDEDLKDQYQYTKDIVTDSNGVLKGVSWQGCPGVLFYNREAAKEVLGSDDPAEVQKYVSDWDTFNATAEKMKAAGYQMTSSVNDTYRVYSNNVTSKWVEDGKVNIDDNIMKWVEDSKKMVDAGETGVHDMWSDDWRKGFFPEGKVFCYFGPAWLVNFSMAADTE
;
A
#
# COMPACT_ATOMS: atom_id res chain seq x y z
N MET A 1 -12.67 18.29 38.77
CA MET A 1 -12.85 18.49 37.33
C MET A 1 -11.94 19.62 36.88
N LYS A 2 -10.74 19.32 36.38
CA LYS A 2 -9.82 20.32 35.84
C LYS A 2 -10.02 20.34 34.33
N LYS A 3 -10.48 21.47 33.79
CA LYS A 3 -10.58 21.72 32.38
C LYS A 3 -9.16 21.84 31.81
N GLY A 4 -8.68 20.78 31.15
CA GLY A 4 -7.49 20.85 30.32
C GLY A 4 -7.83 21.66 29.07
N LYS A 5 -7.13 22.75 28.87
CA LYS A 5 -7.15 23.51 27.63
C LYS A 5 -6.37 22.70 26.60
N PHE A 6 -7.06 22.02 25.70
CA PHE A 6 -6.49 21.56 24.45
C PHE A 6 -6.31 22.77 23.56
N THR A 7 -5.08 23.26 23.51
CA THR A 7 -4.65 24.24 22.53
C THR A 7 -4.74 23.58 21.16
N SER A 8 -5.43 24.24 20.23
CA SER A 8 -5.52 23.89 18.82
C SER A 8 -4.15 23.43 18.31
N LEU A 9 -4.10 22.23 17.74
CA LEU A 9 -3.01 21.86 16.87
C LEU A 9 -3.16 22.72 15.61
N MET A 10 -2.62 23.94 15.65
CA MET A 10 -2.18 24.58 14.44
C MET A 10 -1.14 23.64 13.84
N LEU A 11 -1.29 23.26 12.62
CA LEU A 11 -0.22 22.71 11.80
C LEU A 11 0.83 23.83 11.58
N ALA A 12 1.46 24.24 12.64
CA ALA A 12 2.60 25.15 12.63
C ALA A 12 3.22 25.11 14.02
N GLY A 13 4.21 24.26 14.17
CA GLY A 13 4.99 24.21 15.40
C GLY A 13 5.81 25.47 15.60
N MET A 14 5.45 26.31 16.56
CA MET A 14 6.43 27.19 17.18
C MET A 14 7.36 26.32 18.04
N MET A 15 8.55 26.02 17.58
CA MET A 15 9.64 25.56 18.42
C MET A 15 10.54 26.73 18.77
N ALA A 16 10.48 27.12 20.03
CA ALA A 16 11.52 27.93 20.64
C ALA A 16 12.80 27.08 20.76
N MET A 17 13.88 27.51 20.13
CA MET A 17 15.23 26.92 20.31
C MET A 17 15.69 27.16 21.75
N THR A 18 15.80 26.08 22.53
CA THR A 18 16.67 26.04 23.69
C THR A 18 17.85 25.16 23.38
N THR A 19 19.00 25.77 23.15
CA THR A 19 20.28 25.08 23.03
C THR A 19 20.68 24.48 24.37
N LEU A 20 20.62 23.17 24.50
CA LEU A 20 21.34 22.45 25.56
C LEU A 20 22.41 21.58 24.88
N ALA A 21 23.66 22.00 25.11
CA ALA A 21 24.83 21.21 24.73
C ALA A 21 24.90 19.96 25.61
N GLY A 22 24.65 18.81 25.02
CA GLY A 22 24.87 17.50 25.61
C GLY A 22 25.61 16.62 24.62
N CYS A 23 26.86 16.25 24.90
CA CYS A 23 27.61 15.25 24.14
C CYS A 23 26.94 13.88 24.28
N GLY A 24 26.34 13.41 23.22
CA GLY A 24 25.90 12.02 23.04
C GLY A 24 25.89 11.74 21.55
N SER A 25 26.46 10.63 21.13
CA SER A 25 26.47 10.17 19.74
C SER A 25 25.04 9.92 19.25
N GLY A 26 24.37 10.98 18.80
CA GLY A 26 23.04 10.94 18.19
C GLY A 26 23.19 11.06 16.69
N THR A 27 22.56 10.18 15.95
CA THR A 27 22.27 10.30 14.53
C THR A 27 21.78 11.72 14.25
N LYS A 28 22.46 12.43 13.37
CA LYS A 28 22.04 13.76 12.92
C LYS A 28 20.75 13.60 12.14
N GLN A 29 19.63 13.93 12.77
CA GLN A 29 18.35 14.09 12.10
C GLN A 29 18.54 15.18 11.04
N ALA A 30 18.29 14.86 9.78
CA ALA A 30 18.34 15.84 8.70
C ALA A 30 17.30 16.93 9.01
N ALA A 31 17.71 18.19 9.04
CA ALA A 31 16.77 19.29 9.23
C ALA A 31 15.78 19.31 8.07
N SER A 32 14.49 19.36 8.36
CA SER A 32 13.44 19.53 7.37
C SER A 32 13.69 20.80 6.56
N LYS A 33 13.58 20.70 5.24
CA LYS A 33 13.65 21.86 4.33
C LYS A 33 12.29 22.54 4.16
N VAL A 34 11.26 22.08 4.86
CA VAL A 34 9.91 22.64 4.77
C VAL A 34 9.88 24.01 5.43
N ASP A 35 9.42 25.00 4.70
CA ASP A 35 9.17 26.34 5.23
C ASP A 35 7.88 26.32 6.07
N THR A 36 8.04 26.47 7.38
CA THR A 36 6.93 26.49 8.35
C THR A 36 6.54 27.91 8.77
N SER A 37 7.01 28.96 8.08
CA SER A 37 6.61 30.33 8.36
C SER A 37 5.10 30.56 8.13
N GLU A 38 4.50 31.53 8.83
CA GLU A 38 3.08 31.90 8.60
C GLU A 38 2.79 32.26 7.14
N ALA A 39 3.77 32.83 6.44
CA ALA A 39 3.64 33.21 5.02
C ALA A 39 3.61 31.99 4.09
N ALA A 40 4.12 30.84 4.53
CA ALA A 40 4.08 29.58 3.77
C ALA A 40 2.81 28.74 4.04
N GLN A 41 1.97 29.16 5.00
CA GLN A 41 0.78 28.42 5.41
C GLN A 41 -0.44 28.84 4.59
N GLY A 42 -1.14 27.84 4.02
CA GLY A 42 -2.42 28.01 3.37
C GLY A 42 -3.61 27.78 4.32
N LYS A 43 -4.81 28.01 3.80
CA LYS A 43 -6.09 27.68 4.44
C LYS A 43 -6.82 26.55 3.72
N VAL A 44 -6.21 25.98 2.72
CA VAL A 44 -6.69 24.83 1.99
C VAL A 44 -5.78 23.65 2.28
N LEU A 45 -6.36 22.55 2.74
CA LEU A 45 -5.68 21.26 2.90
C LEU A 45 -5.90 20.45 1.61
N ASN A 46 -4.88 20.38 0.77
CA ASN A 46 -4.92 19.65 -0.49
C ASN A 46 -4.45 18.20 -0.29
N ILE A 47 -5.36 17.26 -0.56
CA ILE A 47 -5.13 15.81 -0.40
C ILE A 47 -5.19 15.15 -1.77
N TYR A 48 -4.08 14.55 -2.20
CA TYR A 48 -3.99 13.84 -3.47
C TYR A 48 -4.22 12.35 -3.26
N CYS A 49 -5.15 11.77 -4.01
CA CYS A 49 -5.52 10.35 -3.91
C CYS A 49 -5.97 9.80 -5.26
N TRP A 50 -6.02 8.45 -5.38
CA TRP A 50 -6.39 7.79 -6.64
C TRP A 50 -7.87 7.38 -6.71
N ASN A 51 -8.58 7.39 -5.58
CA ASN A 51 -10.01 7.11 -5.48
C ASN A 51 -10.63 7.87 -4.31
N THR A 52 -11.92 7.67 -4.07
CA THR A 52 -12.67 8.36 -3.01
C THR A 52 -12.61 7.67 -1.65
N GLU A 53 -11.99 6.49 -1.51
CA GLU A 53 -12.00 5.74 -0.25
C GLU A 53 -11.43 6.55 0.92
N PHE A 54 -10.28 7.20 0.71
CA PHE A 54 -9.68 8.04 1.76
C PHE A 54 -10.54 9.27 2.07
N GLN A 55 -11.21 9.83 1.06
CA GLN A 55 -12.17 10.93 1.25
C GLN A 55 -13.30 10.52 2.18
N ASP A 56 -13.87 9.32 2.01
CA ASP A 56 -14.94 8.80 2.86
C ASP A 56 -14.47 8.62 4.31
N ARG A 57 -13.25 8.10 4.51
CA ARG A 57 -12.60 7.99 5.82
C ARG A 57 -12.36 9.35 6.46
N PHE A 58 -11.93 10.32 5.67
CA PHE A 58 -11.68 11.68 6.13
C PHE A 58 -12.99 12.40 6.52
N GLU A 59 -14.08 12.21 5.79
CA GLU A 59 -15.39 12.76 6.14
C GLU A 59 -15.91 12.17 7.48
N TYR A 60 -15.58 10.92 7.78
CA TYR A 60 -15.85 10.36 9.09
C TYR A 60 -15.02 11.06 10.19
N PHE A 61 -13.72 11.27 9.96
CA PHE A 61 -12.85 12.04 10.88
C PHE A 61 -13.37 13.46 11.10
N LYS A 62 -13.79 14.14 10.04
CA LYS A 62 -14.33 15.51 10.10
C LYS A 62 -15.53 15.63 11.04
N LYS A 63 -16.37 14.58 11.13
CA LYS A 63 -17.50 14.54 12.07
C LYS A 63 -17.04 14.53 13.55
N SER A 64 -15.78 14.23 13.83
CA SER A 64 -15.22 14.29 15.19
C SER A 64 -15.06 15.73 15.72
N GLY A 65 -15.18 16.75 14.86
CA GLY A 65 -14.99 18.15 15.20
C GLY A 65 -13.55 18.56 15.50
N LYS A 66 -12.58 17.69 15.15
CA LYS A 66 -11.14 17.96 15.37
C LYS A 66 -10.50 18.81 14.27
N LEU A 67 -11.13 18.89 13.09
CA LEU A 67 -10.66 19.74 12.00
C LEU A 67 -10.98 21.22 12.35
N PRO A 68 -10.02 22.15 12.25
CA PRO A 68 -10.28 23.57 12.42
C PRO A 68 -11.32 24.09 11.42
N SER A 69 -12.24 24.91 11.89
CA SER A 69 -13.41 25.34 11.07
C SER A 69 -13.03 26.30 9.93
N ASP A 70 -11.85 26.89 9.97
CA ASP A 70 -11.32 27.83 8.97
C ASP A 70 -10.45 27.13 7.90
N VAL A 71 -10.23 25.82 8.02
CA VAL A 71 -9.51 25.02 7.03
C VAL A 71 -10.50 24.42 6.02
N LYS A 72 -10.27 24.70 4.75
CA LYS A 72 -10.98 24.04 3.64
C LYS A 72 -10.22 22.78 3.25
N VAL A 73 -10.93 21.72 2.92
CA VAL A 73 -10.33 20.47 2.43
C VAL A 73 -10.64 20.31 0.96
N ASN A 74 -9.62 20.05 0.18
CA ASN A 74 -9.70 19.81 -1.25
C ASN A 74 -9.09 18.44 -1.58
N PHE A 75 -9.89 17.53 -2.16
CA PHE A 75 -9.42 16.23 -2.64
C PHE A 75 -9.14 16.31 -4.14
N VAL A 76 -7.91 16.00 -4.51
CA VAL A 76 -7.49 15.88 -5.91
C VAL A 76 -7.46 14.39 -6.26
N VAL A 77 -8.56 13.91 -6.84
CA VAL A 77 -8.71 12.48 -7.18
C VAL A 77 -8.28 12.25 -8.63
N THR A 78 -7.28 11.41 -8.82
CA THR A 78 -6.81 10.97 -10.14
C THR A 78 -6.79 9.45 -10.17
N PRO A 79 -7.59 8.77 -11.01
CA PRO A 79 -7.57 7.31 -11.11
C PRO A 79 -6.18 6.75 -11.37
N ASN A 80 -5.86 5.61 -10.74
CA ASN A 80 -4.54 4.98 -10.87
C ASN A 80 -4.45 4.02 -12.07
N GLU A 81 -5.07 4.38 -13.18
CA GLU A 81 -4.98 3.63 -14.44
C GLU A 81 -3.73 4.07 -15.21
N ASN A 82 -2.96 3.11 -15.71
CA ASN A 82 -1.75 3.39 -16.50
C ASN A 82 -0.77 4.37 -15.82
N ASN A 83 -0.64 4.31 -14.51
CA ASN A 83 0.16 5.23 -13.68
C ASN A 83 -0.29 6.70 -13.73
N ALA A 84 -1.53 6.99 -14.12
CA ALA A 84 -2.00 8.37 -14.26
C ALA A 84 -1.91 9.14 -12.94
N TYR A 85 -2.26 8.53 -11.81
CA TYR A 85 -2.11 9.14 -10.48
C TYR A 85 -0.66 9.52 -10.18
N GLN A 86 0.28 8.58 -10.33
CA GLN A 86 1.69 8.83 -10.06
C GLN A 86 2.26 9.93 -10.97
N ASN A 87 1.91 9.91 -12.25
CA ASN A 87 2.35 10.93 -13.20
C ASN A 87 1.82 12.32 -12.85
N ALA A 88 0.55 12.42 -12.43
CA ALA A 88 -0.07 13.68 -11.99
C ALA A 88 0.56 14.18 -10.68
N LEU A 89 0.80 13.29 -9.72
CA LEU A 89 1.46 13.61 -8.45
C LEU A 89 2.88 14.11 -8.69
N ASP A 90 3.68 13.43 -9.52
CA ASP A 90 5.04 13.85 -9.87
C ASP A 90 5.05 15.26 -10.47
N ALA A 91 4.16 15.52 -11.42
CA ALA A 91 4.06 16.82 -12.08
C ALA A 91 3.67 17.95 -11.10
N ALA A 92 2.84 17.64 -10.11
CA ALA A 92 2.44 18.59 -9.09
C ALA A 92 3.55 18.83 -8.05
N LEU A 93 4.23 17.78 -7.58
CA LEU A 93 5.34 17.87 -6.64
C LEU A 93 6.52 18.68 -7.22
N LEU A 94 6.81 18.53 -8.51
CA LEU A 94 7.84 19.33 -9.17
C LEU A 94 7.55 20.84 -9.14
N LYS A 95 6.30 21.24 -9.01
CA LYS A 95 5.87 22.66 -8.92
C LYS A 95 5.61 23.12 -7.49
N GLN A 96 5.81 22.26 -6.51
CA GLN A 96 5.44 22.51 -5.10
C GLN A 96 5.99 23.83 -4.55
N ASN A 97 7.18 24.25 -4.98
CA ASN A 97 7.81 25.48 -4.52
C ASN A 97 7.38 26.72 -5.31
N ASP A 98 6.74 26.55 -6.47
CA ASP A 98 6.39 27.62 -7.40
C ASP A 98 4.92 28.04 -7.30
N VAL A 99 4.12 27.32 -6.51
CA VAL A 99 2.68 27.60 -6.34
C VAL A 99 2.38 28.32 -5.02
N PRO A 100 1.28 29.10 -4.95
CA PRO A 100 0.82 29.72 -3.70
C PRO A 100 0.53 28.67 -2.61
N ALA A 101 0.55 29.11 -1.34
CA ALA A 101 0.36 28.21 -0.19
C ALA A 101 -0.95 27.38 -0.27
N ASP A 102 -2.05 27.98 -0.72
CA ASP A 102 -3.35 27.29 -0.87
C ASP A 102 -3.40 26.27 -2.03
N GLU A 103 -2.38 26.22 -2.88
CA GLU A 103 -2.29 25.30 -4.01
C GLU A 103 -1.22 24.19 -3.78
N LYS A 104 -0.46 24.28 -2.70
CA LYS A 104 0.55 23.26 -2.34
C LYS A 104 -0.12 21.94 -1.97
N ILE A 105 0.59 20.86 -2.23
CA ILE A 105 0.20 19.52 -1.75
C ILE A 105 0.54 19.44 -0.26
N ASP A 106 -0.43 19.12 0.57
CA ASP A 106 -0.22 18.92 2.00
C ASP A 106 -0.14 17.43 2.35
N ILE A 107 -1.00 16.62 1.74
CA ILE A 107 -1.03 15.18 1.92
C ILE A 107 -1.16 14.53 0.55
N PHE A 108 -0.41 13.48 0.33
CA PHE A 108 -0.62 12.59 -0.81
C PHE A 108 -0.57 11.14 -0.38
N LEU A 109 -1.41 10.33 -0.99
CA LEU A 109 -1.43 8.89 -0.73
C LEU A 109 -0.43 8.17 -1.62
N ILE A 110 0.17 7.12 -1.07
CA ILE A 110 1.08 6.22 -1.79
C ILE A 110 0.77 4.78 -1.44
N GLU A 111 1.01 3.89 -2.39
CA GLU A 111 0.98 2.46 -2.15
C GLU A 111 2.39 1.92 -1.88
N ALA A 112 2.45 0.78 -1.21
CA ALA A 112 3.71 0.10 -0.90
C ALA A 112 4.62 -0.11 -2.12
N ASP A 113 4.02 -0.33 -3.29
CA ASP A 113 4.72 -0.62 -4.54
C ASP A 113 5.65 0.48 -5.01
N TYR A 114 5.29 1.73 -4.71
CA TYR A 114 6.05 2.89 -5.17
C TYR A 114 6.38 3.89 -4.05
N ALA A 115 6.17 3.50 -2.78
CA ALA A 115 6.48 4.35 -1.63
C ALA A 115 7.94 4.83 -1.64
N LEU A 116 8.88 3.93 -1.95
CA LEU A 116 10.31 4.23 -2.01
C LEU A 116 10.67 5.34 -3.02
N LYS A 117 9.83 5.57 -4.03
CA LYS A 117 10.01 6.68 -4.97
C LYS A 117 9.97 8.04 -4.28
N TYR A 118 9.23 8.16 -3.18
CA TYR A 118 8.95 9.45 -2.52
C TYR A 118 9.64 9.60 -1.17
N VAL A 119 9.78 8.53 -0.38
CA VAL A 119 10.24 8.63 1.02
C VAL A 119 11.66 9.15 1.17
N ASP A 120 12.55 8.89 0.21
CA ASP A 120 13.93 9.40 0.18
C ASP A 120 14.05 10.79 -0.46
N THR A 121 12.92 11.44 -0.79
CA THR A 121 12.92 12.76 -1.42
C THR A 121 12.65 13.88 -0.42
N ASP A 122 12.97 15.12 -0.83
CA ASP A 122 12.61 16.34 -0.09
C ASP A 122 11.08 16.67 -0.19
N TYR A 123 10.28 15.89 -0.91
CA TYR A 123 8.82 16.05 -1.00
C TYR A 123 8.07 15.45 0.18
N THR A 124 8.74 14.64 1.01
CA THR A 124 8.19 14.07 2.23
C THR A 124 8.93 14.61 3.44
N MET A 125 8.20 14.92 4.49
CA MET A 125 8.78 15.42 5.74
C MET A 125 8.74 14.35 6.84
N PRO A 126 9.62 14.42 7.85
CA PRO A 126 9.53 13.57 9.03
C PRO A 126 8.18 13.75 9.72
N VAL A 127 7.49 12.66 10.03
CA VAL A 127 6.20 12.76 10.75
C VAL A 127 6.35 13.31 12.15
N ALA A 128 7.53 13.20 12.75
CA ALA A 128 7.87 13.82 14.04
C ALA A 128 7.79 15.36 13.99
N ASP A 129 8.08 15.98 12.85
CA ASP A 129 7.98 17.43 12.66
C ASP A 129 6.50 17.91 12.69
N LEU A 130 5.56 16.98 12.46
CA LEU A 130 4.12 17.20 12.64
C LEU A 130 3.64 16.94 14.07
N GLY A 131 4.54 16.56 14.99
CA GLY A 131 4.20 16.22 16.36
C GLY A 131 3.66 14.82 16.56
N ILE A 132 3.76 13.94 15.54
CA ILE A 132 3.40 12.53 15.65
C ILE A 132 4.56 11.78 16.33
N THR A 133 4.26 11.13 17.43
CA THR A 133 5.25 10.45 18.28
C THR A 133 5.20 8.93 18.12
N ASP A 134 6.24 8.24 18.59
CA ASP A 134 6.25 6.77 18.64
C ASP A 134 5.09 6.20 19.47
N GLU A 135 4.67 6.92 20.52
CA GLU A 135 3.52 6.51 21.34
C GLU A 135 2.21 6.57 20.55
N ASP A 136 2.04 7.54 19.65
CA ASP A 136 0.87 7.63 18.78
C ASP A 136 0.81 6.47 17.77
N LEU A 137 1.97 5.90 17.43
CA LEU A 137 2.14 4.86 16.42
C LEU A 137 2.47 3.47 17.00
N LYS A 138 2.39 3.30 18.33
CA LYS A 138 2.79 2.05 19.00
C LYS A 138 2.00 0.82 18.55
N ASP A 139 0.73 1.02 18.22
CA ASP A 139 -0.19 -0.05 17.79
C ASP A 139 -0.20 -0.25 16.27
N GLN A 140 0.58 0.55 15.52
CA GLN A 140 0.71 0.39 14.08
C GLN A 140 1.65 -0.77 13.75
N TYR A 141 1.27 -1.60 12.78
CA TYR A 141 2.11 -2.72 12.33
C TYR A 141 3.49 -2.23 11.83
N GLN A 142 4.56 -2.89 12.26
CA GLN A 142 5.91 -2.49 11.91
C GLN A 142 6.14 -2.43 10.41
N TYR A 143 5.68 -3.43 9.64
CA TYR A 143 5.85 -3.46 8.18
C TYR A 143 5.26 -2.23 7.48
N THR A 144 4.19 -1.62 8.02
CA THR A 144 3.59 -0.41 7.44
C THR A 144 4.42 0.84 7.73
N LYS A 145 5.21 0.83 8.81
CA LYS A 145 6.19 1.88 9.12
C LYS A 145 7.45 1.73 8.26
N ASP A 146 7.93 0.50 8.08
CA ASP A 146 9.14 0.22 7.31
C ASP A 146 9.02 0.71 5.86
N ILE A 147 7.85 0.56 5.23
CA ILE A 147 7.58 1.00 3.86
C ILE A 147 7.73 2.52 3.67
N VAL A 148 7.45 3.31 4.71
CA VAL A 148 7.49 4.77 4.67
C VAL A 148 8.63 5.36 5.52
N THR A 149 9.63 4.54 5.81
CA THR A 149 10.88 4.93 6.46
C THR A 149 11.97 5.13 5.40
N ASP A 150 12.63 6.28 5.41
CA ASP A 150 13.66 6.59 4.45
C ASP A 150 14.97 5.82 4.71
N SER A 151 15.95 5.93 3.81
CA SER A 151 17.26 5.27 3.91
C SER A 151 18.10 5.70 5.12
N ASN A 152 17.72 6.78 5.80
CA ASN A 152 18.35 7.26 7.03
C ASN A 152 17.62 6.80 8.30
N GLY A 153 16.56 5.99 8.16
CA GLY A 153 15.75 5.51 9.28
C GLY A 153 14.72 6.52 9.79
N VAL A 154 14.38 7.55 9.00
CA VAL A 154 13.40 8.57 9.36
C VAL A 154 12.03 8.22 8.80
N LEU A 155 11.03 8.17 9.69
CA LEU A 155 9.64 7.91 9.30
C LEU A 155 9.04 9.13 8.58
N LYS A 156 8.59 8.95 7.34
CA LYS A 156 8.11 10.01 6.42
C LYS A 156 6.61 9.94 6.15
N GLY A 157 5.93 8.94 6.66
CA GLY A 157 4.50 8.76 6.45
C GLY A 157 3.86 7.89 7.51
N VAL A 158 2.55 7.79 7.47
CA VAL A 158 1.76 6.90 8.34
C VAL A 158 0.78 6.10 7.49
N SER A 159 0.53 4.86 7.88
CA SER A 159 -0.45 4.03 7.19
C SER A 159 -1.81 4.16 7.86
N TRP A 160 -2.84 4.25 7.04
CA TRP A 160 -4.24 4.25 7.48
C TRP A 160 -4.91 2.88 7.28
N GLN A 161 -4.20 1.93 6.64
CA GLN A 161 -4.73 0.61 6.30
C GLN A 161 -3.65 -0.46 6.45
N GLY A 162 -4.01 -1.59 7.06
CA GLY A 162 -3.22 -2.81 7.02
C GLY A 162 -3.74 -3.73 5.92
N CYS A 163 -2.85 -4.25 5.08
CA CYS A 163 -3.21 -5.07 3.93
C CYS A 163 -2.46 -6.43 3.96
N PRO A 164 -2.71 -7.30 4.96
CA PRO A 164 -2.12 -8.62 4.96
C PRO A 164 -2.63 -9.41 3.76
N GLY A 165 -1.71 -10.04 3.02
CA GLY A 165 -2.05 -10.93 1.92
C GLY A 165 -2.52 -12.28 2.43
N VAL A 166 -3.53 -12.84 1.76
CA VAL A 166 -4.06 -14.18 2.02
C VAL A 166 -4.35 -14.90 0.70
N LEU A 167 -4.53 -16.20 0.77
CA LEU A 167 -5.06 -16.99 -0.33
C LEU A 167 -6.58 -17.09 -0.18
N PHE A 168 -7.31 -16.67 -1.20
CA PHE A 168 -8.74 -16.90 -1.36
C PHE A 168 -8.95 -18.12 -2.25
N TYR A 169 -9.91 -18.97 -1.93
CA TYR A 169 -10.21 -20.13 -2.75
C TYR A 169 -11.70 -20.33 -2.97
N ASN A 170 -12.02 -20.94 -4.10
CA ASN A 170 -13.36 -21.36 -4.44
C ASN A 170 -13.72 -22.62 -3.64
N ARG A 171 -14.69 -22.51 -2.73
CA ARG A 171 -15.09 -23.58 -1.83
C ARG A 171 -15.73 -24.76 -2.56
N GLU A 172 -16.45 -24.50 -3.65
CA GLU A 172 -17.06 -25.56 -4.45
C GLU A 172 -15.98 -26.39 -5.15
N ALA A 173 -15.01 -25.73 -5.78
CA ALA A 173 -13.86 -26.40 -6.40
C ALA A 173 -13.03 -27.18 -5.36
N ALA A 174 -12.79 -26.62 -4.16
CA ALA A 174 -12.13 -27.32 -3.08
C ALA A 174 -12.87 -28.60 -2.70
N LYS A 175 -14.17 -28.52 -2.50
CA LYS A 175 -14.99 -29.67 -2.11
C LYS A 175 -15.05 -30.73 -3.20
N GLU A 176 -15.17 -30.32 -4.48
CA GLU A 176 -15.21 -31.22 -5.63
C GLU A 176 -13.89 -31.96 -5.81
N VAL A 177 -12.75 -31.22 -5.77
CA VAL A 177 -11.45 -31.75 -6.18
C VAL A 177 -10.63 -32.27 -5.01
N LEU A 178 -10.71 -31.60 -3.84
CA LEU A 178 -9.92 -31.93 -2.65
C LEU A 178 -10.71 -32.71 -1.60
N GLY A 179 -12.05 -32.81 -1.77
CA GLY A 179 -12.93 -33.54 -0.87
C GLY A 179 -13.37 -32.73 0.38
N SER A 180 -12.90 -31.51 0.54
CA SER A 180 -13.27 -30.63 1.66
C SER A 180 -13.22 -29.16 1.26
N ASP A 181 -14.11 -28.36 1.83
CA ASP A 181 -14.10 -26.90 1.75
C ASP A 181 -13.71 -26.22 3.07
N ASP A 182 -13.25 -27.02 4.04
CA ASP A 182 -12.73 -26.53 5.31
C ASP A 182 -11.34 -25.88 5.11
N PRO A 183 -11.11 -24.63 5.59
CA PRO A 183 -9.84 -23.95 5.39
C PRO A 183 -8.63 -24.70 5.94
N ALA A 184 -8.75 -25.41 7.08
CA ALA A 184 -7.64 -26.15 7.67
C ALA A 184 -7.30 -27.40 6.84
N GLU A 185 -8.28 -28.02 6.16
CA GLU A 185 -8.02 -29.10 5.22
C GLU A 185 -7.44 -28.59 3.92
N VAL A 186 -7.98 -27.50 3.34
CA VAL A 186 -7.47 -26.88 2.10
C VAL A 186 -6.03 -26.40 2.27
N GLN A 187 -5.68 -25.86 3.45
CA GLN A 187 -4.31 -25.42 3.76
C GLN A 187 -3.27 -26.50 3.49
N LYS A 188 -3.58 -27.78 3.68
CA LYS A 188 -2.65 -28.90 3.43
C LYS A 188 -2.25 -29.05 1.96
N TYR A 189 -3.07 -28.53 1.06
CA TYR A 189 -2.88 -28.61 -0.40
C TYR A 189 -2.18 -27.37 -0.97
N VAL A 190 -2.03 -26.30 -0.16
CA VAL A 190 -1.46 -25.01 -0.60
C VAL A 190 -0.44 -24.47 0.41
N SER A 191 0.15 -25.37 1.27
CA SER A 191 1.05 -24.98 2.35
C SER A 191 2.45 -24.54 1.88
N ASP A 192 2.84 -25.02 0.73
CA ASP A 192 4.12 -24.76 0.07
C ASP A 192 3.97 -24.88 -1.46
N TRP A 193 5.03 -24.53 -2.20
CA TRP A 193 4.97 -24.53 -3.66
C TRP A 193 4.87 -25.93 -4.26
N ASP A 194 5.41 -26.96 -3.60
CA ASP A 194 5.32 -28.34 -4.09
C ASP A 194 3.87 -28.86 -3.99
N THR A 195 3.23 -28.65 -2.84
CA THR A 195 1.81 -29.03 -2.66
C THR A 195 0.88 -28.14 -3.50
N PHE A 196 1.20 -26.86 -3.68
CA PHE A 196 0.46 -25.95 -4.55
C PHE A 196 0.48 -26.42 -6.01
N ASN A 197 1.66 -26.77 -6.54
CA ASN A 197 1.82 -27.26 -7.90
C ASN A 197 1.13 -28.62 -8.11
N ALA A 198 1.27 -29.54 -7.15
CA ALA A 198 0.55 -30.83 -7.20
C ALA A 198 -0.99 -30.63 -7.15
N THR A 199 -1.45 -29.58 -6.49
CA THR A 199 -2.86 -29.21 -6.47
C THR A 199 -3.31 -28.58 -7.80
N ALA A 200 -2.46 -27.80 -8.46
CA ALA A 200 -2.72 -27.24 -9.77
C ALA A 200 -2.98 -28.34 -10.82
N GLU A 201 -2.21 -29.43 -10.79
CA GLU A 201 -2.45 -30.59 -11.64
C GLU A 201 -3.82 -31.22 -11.40
N LYS A 202 -4.26 -31.35 -10.14
CA LYS A 202 -5.58 -31.90 -9.79
C LYS A 202 -6.70 -30.97 -10.24
N MET A 203 -6.55 -29.66 -10.02
CA MET A 203 -7.53 -28.66 -10.44
C MET A 203 -7.69 -28.67 -11.97
N LYS A 204 -6.60 -28.68 -12.71
CA LYS A 204 -6.62 -28.82 -14.17
C LYS A 204 -7.33 -30.09 -14.63
N ALA A 205 -7.05 -31.24 -14.03
CA ALA A 205 -7.70 -32.50 -14.37
C ALA A 205 -9.22 -32.46 -14.17
N ALA A 206 -9.71 -31.62 -13.23
CA ALA A 206 -11.12 -31.39 -12.98
C ALA A 206 -11.70 -30.20 -13.78
N GLY A 207 -10.92 -29.57 -14.66
CA GLY A 207 -11.38 -28.48 -15.52
C GLY A 207 -11.30 -27.09 -14.88
N TYR A 208 -10.54 -26.95 -13.80
CA TYR A 208 -10.27 -25.66 -13.17
C TYR A 208 -8.85 -25.17 -13.50
N GLN A 209 -8.66 -23.88 -13.55
CA GLN A 209 -7.34 -23.25 -13.47
C GLN A 209 -6.97 -23.03 -11.99
N MET A 210 -5.68 -23.17 -11.66
CA MET A 210 -5.22 -22.92 -10.31
C MET A 210 -5.36 -21.44 -9.93
N THR A 211 -4.92 -20.54 -10.83
CA THR A 211 -5.06 -19.08 -10.70
C THR A 211 -5.57 -18.47 -12.01
N SER A 212 -6.16 -17.29 -11.97
CA SER A 212 -6.66 -16.57 -13.14
C SER A 212 -5.53 -15.91 -13.95
N SER A 213 -4.46 -15.57 -13.28
CA SER A 213 -3.29 -14.93 -13.87
C SER A 213 -2.00 -15.51 -13.26
N VAL A 214 -0.95 -15.61 -14.04
CA VAL A 214 0.40 -15.88 -13.53
C VAL A 214 0.85 -14.82 -12.53
N ASN A 215 0.35 -13.61 -12.66
CA ASN A 215 0.67 -12.49 -11.78
C ASN A 215 0.03 -12.63 -10.39
N ASP A 216 -0.99 -13.47 -10.21
CA ASP A 216 -1.63 -13.69 -8.90
C ASP A 216 -0.63 -14.19 -7.85
N THR A 217 0.37 -14.97 -8.25
CA THR A 217 1.40 -15.49 -7.34
C THR A 217 2.57 -14.53 -7.10
N TYR A 218 2.72 -13.47 -7.91
CA TYR A 218 3.89 -12.59 -7.90
C TYR A 218 4.22 -12.03 -6.50
N ARG A 219 3.20 -11.55 -5.78
CA ARG A 219 3.41 -10.93 -4.45
C ARG A 219 3.95 -11.90 -3.41
N VAL A 220 3.62 -13.17 -3.51
CA VAL A 220 4.15 -14.18 -2.60
C VAL A 220 5.66 -14.34 -2.78
N TYR A 221 6.15 -14.27 -4.02
CA TYR A 221 7.58 -14.32 -4.30
C TYR A 221 8.27 -12.98 -4.02
N SER A 222 7.70 -11.87 -4.48
CA SER A 222 8.34 -10.55 -4.38
C SER A 222 8.43 -10.02 -2.95
N ASN A 223 7.53 -10.42 -2.05
CA ASN A 223 7.61 -10.08 -0.63
C ASN A 223 8.71 -10.85 0.12
N ASN A 224 9.31 -11.85 -0.51
CA ASN A 224 10.40 -12.64 0.05
C ASN A 224 11.75 -12.36 -0.60
N VAL A 225 11.88 -11.29 -1.38
CA VAL A 225 13.18 -10.87 -1.95
C VAL A 225 14.13 -10.44 -0.84
N THR A 226 15.40 -10.76 -1.03
CA THR A 226 16.48 -10.49 -0.08
C THR A 226 17.52 -9.51 -0.61
N SER A 227 17.44 -9.19 -1.89
CA SER A 227 18.37 -8.30 -2.58
C SER A 227 17.65 -7.14 -3.29
N LYS A 228 18.38 -6.07 -3.53
CA LYS A 228 17.85 -4.90 -4.24
C LYS A 228 17.87 -5.14 -5.75
N TRP A 229 16.94 -4.50 -6.46
CA TRP A 229 16.91 -4.50 -7.93
C TRP A 229 18.15 -3.86 -8.58
N VAL A 230 18.81 -2.96 -7.87
CA VAL A 230 20.04 -2.32 -8.32
C VAL A 230 21.06 -2.39 -7.19
N GLU A 231 22.22 -3.00 -7.47
CA GLU A 231 23.38 -3.05 -6.60
C GLU A 231 24.61 -2.61 -7.38
N ASP A 232 25.40 -1.70 -6.82
CA ASP A 232 26.62 -1.15 -7.45
C ASP A 232 26.40 -0.62 -8.89
N GLY A 233 25.21 -0.02 -9.14
CA GLY A 233 24.84 0.51 -10.46
C GLY A 233 24.49 -0.53 -11.52
N LYS A 234 24.30 -1.80 -11.12
CA LYS A 234 23.90 -2.90 -11.99
C LYS A 234 22.53 -3.43 -11.61
N VAL A 235 21.76 -3.82 -12.62
CA VAL A 235 20.50 -4.55 -12.38
C VAL A 235 20.82 -5.89 -11.74
N ASN A 236 20.15 -6.18 -10.63
CA ASN A 236 20.21 -7.43 -9.90
C ASN A 236 18.80 -8.02 -9.85
N ILE A 237 18.65 -9.27 -10.23
CA ILE A 237 17.39 -9.99 -10.18
C ILE A 237 17.48 -11.02 -9.06
N ASP A 238 16.69 -10.82 -8.01
CA ASP A 238 16.64 -11.74 -6.86
C ASP A 238 16.22 -13.15 -7.29
N ASP A 239 16.79 -14.17 -6.65
CA ASP A 239 16.50 -15.58 -6.95
C ASP A 239 15.00 -15.92 -6.79
N ASN A 240 14.30 -15.29 -5.85
CA ASN A 240 12.86 -15.47 -5.70
C ASN A 240 12.08 -14.95 -6.92
N ILE A 241 12.53 -13.84 -7.52
CA ILE A 241 11.92 -13.32 -8.75
C ILE A 241 12.18 -14.27 -9.92
N MET A 242 13.40 -14.79 -10.06
CA MET A 242 13.70 -15.77 -11.10
C MET A 242 12.88 -17.06 -10.91
N LYS A 243 12.76 -17.51 -9.65
CA LYS A 243 11.91 -18.67 -9.34
C LYS A 243 10.45 -18.43 -9.73
N TRP A 244 9.90 -17.25 -9.47
CA TRP A 244 8.55 -16.90 -9.93
C TRP A 244 8.43 -16.99 -11.46
N VAL A 245 9.42 -16.47 -12.20
CA VAL A 245 9.42 -16.53 -13.68
C VAL A 245 9.39 -17.99 -14.17
N GLU A 246 10.25 -18.84 -13.57
CA GLU A 246 10.34 -20.25 -13.97
C GLU A 246 9.08 -21.05 -13.61
N ASP A 247 8.55 -20.88 -12.42
CA ASP A 247 7.35 -21.58 -11.96
C ASP A 247 6.10 -21.11 -12.74
N SER A 248 5.98 -19.79 -12.98
CA SER A 248 4.92 -19.23 -13.81
C SER A 248 4.96 -19.81 -15.24
N LYS A 249 6.16 -19.88 -15.83
CA LYS A 249 6.32 -20.50 -17.16
C LYS A 249 5.87 -21.95 -17.18
N LYS A 250 6.25 -22.75 -16.16
CA LYS A 250 5.84 -24.17 -16.05
C LYS A 250 4.32 -24.29 -15.96
N MET A 251 3.66 -23.46 -15.13
CA MET A 251 2.20 -23.49 -14.98
C MET A 251 1.47 -23.09 -16.25
N VAL A 252 1.98 -22.10 -17.01
CA VAL A 252 1.43 -21.70 -18.31
C VAL A 252 1.59 -22.81 -19.33
N ASP A 253 2.80 -23.35 -19.47
CA ASP A 253 3.09 -24.45 -20.42
C ASP A 253 2.25 -25.69 -20.11
N ALA A 254 1.99 -25.94 -18.82
CA ALA A 254 1.10 -27.01 -18.37
C ALA A 254 -0.38 -26.68 -18.53
N GLY A 255 -0.77 -25.43 -18.77
CA GLY A 255 -2.18 -24.99 -18.84
C GLY A 255 -2.90 -25.08 -17.48
N GLU A 256 -2.20 -24.81 -16.41
CA GLU A 256 -2.68 -24.87 -15.03
C GLU A 256 -3.09 -23.50 -14.49
N THR A 257 -2.70 -22.44 -15.17
CA THR A 257 -3.02 -21.05 -14.82
C THR A 257 -3.53 -20.28 -16.03
N GLY A 258 -4.33 -19.25 -15.79
CA GLY A 258 -4.67 -18.25 -16.78
C GLY A 258 -3.54 -17.27 -17.05
N VAL A 259 -3.69 -16.51 -18.12
CA VAL A 259 -2.76 -15.45 -18.56
C VAL A 259 -3.48 -14.10 -18.68
N HIS A 260 -4.59 -13.95 -17.98
CA HIS A 260 -5.35 -12.71 -18.00
C HIS A 260 -4.56 -11.57 -17.31
N ASP A 261 -4.71 -10.36 -17.83
CA ASP A 261 -4.18 -9.20 -17.15
C ASP A 261 -4.92 -9.00 -15.81
N MET A 262 -4.16 -8.84 -14.73
CA MET A 262 -4.74 -8.55 -13.41
C MET A 262 -5.63 -7.32 -13.48
N TRP A 263 -6.75 -7.37 -12.77
CA TRP A 263 -7.77 -6.31 -12.70
C TRP A 263 -8.63 -6.16 -13.95
N SER A 264 -8.39 -6.95 -15.03
CA SER A 264 -9.26 -7.00 -16.17
C SER A 264 -10.58 -7.71 -15.85
N ASP A 265 -11.60 -7.50 -16.70
CA ASP A 265 -12.88 -8.22 -16.58
C ASP A 265 -12.69 -9.73 -16.75
N ASP A 266 -11.78 -10.16 -17.62
CA ASP A 266 -11.50 -11.58 -17.82
C ASP A 266 -10.83 -12.21 -16.58
N TRP A 267 -9.93 -11.49 -15.90
CA TRP A 267 -9.37 -11.92 -14.63
C TRP A 267 -10.45 -12.06 -13.55
N ARG A 268 -11.38 -11.07 -13.47
CA ARG A 268 -12.48 -11.06 -12.49
C ARG A 268 -13.51 -12.17 -12.69
N LYS A 269 -13.74 -12.62 -13.92
CA LYS A 269 -14.66 -13.74 -14.19
C LYS A 269 -14.34 -15.00 -13.39
N GLY A 270 -13.06 -15.18 -13.02
CA GLY A 270 -12.64 -16.31 -12.20
C GLY A 270 -13.14 -16.30 -10.76
N PHE A 271 -13.65 -15.18 -10.23
CA PHE A 271 -14.31 -15.14 -8.93
C PHE A 271 -15.68 -15.82 -8.92
N PHE A 272 -16.27 -16.06 -10.08
CA PHE A 272 -17.59 -16.65 -10.25
C PHE A 272 -17.48 -18.10 -10.72
N PRO A 273 -18.53 -18.93 -10.46
CA PRO A 273 -18.49 -20.37 -10.76
C PRO A 273 -18.14 -20.70 -12.21
N GLU A 274 -18.62 -19.91 -13.15
CA GLU A 274 -18.38 -20.10 -14.60
C GLU A 274 -16.92 -19.84 -15.00
N GLY A 275 -16.16 -19.06 -14.22
CA GLY A 275 -14.76 -18.75 -14.49
C GLY A 275 -13.81 -19.90 -14.21
N LYS A 276 -14.26 -20.91 -13.44
CA LYS A 276 -13.48 -22.13 -13.16
C LYS A 276 -12.06 -21.89 -12.67
N VAL A 277 -11.87 -20.93 -11.76
CA VAL A 277 -10.61 -20.64 -11.10
C VAL A 277 -10.67 -21.10 -9.65
N PHE A 278 -9.60 -21.78 -9.18
CA PHE A 278 -9.53 -22.29 -7.83
C PHE A 278 -9.18 -21.22 -6.81
N CYS A 279 -8.11 -20.43 -7.05
CA CYS A 279 -7.65 -19.50 -6.01
C CYS A 279 -7.07 -18.20 -6.56
N TYR A 280 -6.99 -17.24 -5.63
CA TYR A 280 -6.38 -15.92 -5.81
C TYR A 280 -5.53 -15.58 -4.60
N PHE A 281 -4.49 -14.79 -4.81
CA PHE A 281 -3.73 -14.17 -3.73
C PHE A 281 -4.04 -12.68 -3.69
N GLY A 282 -4.30 -12.16 -2.51
CA GLY A 282 -4.59 -10.73 -2.37
C GLY A 282 -4.85 -10.31 -0.93
N PRO A 283 -4.96 -9.02 -0.68
CA PRO A 283 -5.32 -8.49 0.62
C PRO A 283 -6.83 -8.58 0.87
N ALA A 284 -7.24 -8.44 2.13
CA ALA A 284 -8.63 -8.59 2.54
C ALA A 284 -9.62 -7.67 1.80
N TRP A 285 -9.17 -6.49 1.35
CA TRP A 285 -10.03 -5.57 0.60
C TRP A 285 -10.46 -6.12 -0.77
N LEU A 286 -9.77 -7.15 -1.30
CA LEU A 286 -10.14 -7.80 -2.56
C LEU A 286 -11.59 -8.33 -2.53
N VAL A 287 -12.05 -8.75 -1.35
CA VAL A 287 -13.44 -9.19 -1.14
C VAL A 287 -14.43 -8.10 -1.51
N ASN A 288 -14.19 -6.86 -1.06
CA ASN A 288 -15.14 -5.77 -1.25
C ASN A 288 -15.01 -5.07 -2.61
N PHE A 289 -13.78 -4.97 -3.14
CA PHE A 289 -13.49 -4.18 -4.35
C PHE A 289 -13.48 -5.00 -5.64
N SER A 290 -13.39 -6.33 -5.54
CA SER A 290 -13.30 -7.16 -6.72
C SER A 290 -14.27 -8.33 -6.71
N MET A 291 -14.38 -9.06 -5.58
CA MET A 291 -15.24 -10.24 -5.49
C MET A 291 -16.72 -9.89 -5.29
N ALA A 292 -17.02 -8.81 -4.55
CA ALA A 292 -18.38 -8.37 -4.27
C ALA A 292 -18.88 -7.29 -5.24
N ALA A 293 -18.00 -6.75 -6.09
CA ALA A 293 -18.32 -5.60 -6.95
C ALA A 293 -19.38 -5.89 -8.01
N ASP A 294 -19.72 -7.16 -8.25
CA ASP A 294 -20.70 -7.53 -9.26
C ASP A 294 -22.05 -7.92 -8.68
N THR A 295 -22.26 -7.58 -7.45
CA THR A 295 -23.58 -7.68 -6.83
C THR A 295 -24.44 -6.43 -7.09
N GLU A 296 -23.96 -5.48 -7.88
CA GLU A 296 -24.69 -4.30 -8.32
C GLU A 296 -25.25 -4.43 -9.74
#